data_03f732f2ab26ec2a4aba7d35b42b8a01
#
_entry.id   03f732f2ab26ec2a4aba7d35b42b8a01
#
_cell.length_a   1.000
_cell.length_b   1.000
_cell.length_c   1.000
_cell.angle_alpha   90.00
_cell.angle_beta   90.00
_cell.angle_gamma   90.00
#
_symmetry.space_group_name_H-M   'P 1'
#
loop_
_entity.id
_entity.type
_entity.pdbx_description
1 polymer ?
#
loop_
_entity_poly.entity_id
_entity_poly.type
_entity_poly.pdbx_seq_one_letter_code
_entity_poly.pdbx_strand_id
1 'polypeptide(L)'
;DNEMSWIDWTCVEKNKNLVEFTKKIIQLRKNHKVFCREHFFGYSTDTVSNPEITWFDSNGKLLEWSNANRFLGFRLNGQKVDNDFYIATNMDLYDLTITLPPLTGSKKWYRIADTSFESPEDILESGKEELLNEQKRYVLISGSSVILISK
;
A
#
# COMPACT_ATOMS: atom_id res chain seq x y z
N ASP A 1 -11.29 -32.10 11.95
CA ASP A 1 -12.01 -31.70 10.73
C ASP A 1 -13.50 -31.98 10.93
N ASN A 2 -14.29 -30.93 11.07
CA ASN A 2 -15.71 -31.02 11.26
C ASN A 2 -16.44 -29.78 10.72
N GLU A 3 -17.75 -29.83 10.63
CA GLU A 3 -18.59 -28.77 10.05
C GLU A 3 -18.38 -27.36 10.69
N MET A 4 -17.95 -27.29 11.95
CA MET A 4 -17.69 -26.01 12.62
C MET A 4 -16.45 -25.30 12.08
N SER A 5 -15.50 -26.02 11.47
CA SER A 5 -14.28 -25.48 10.88
C SER A 5 -14.38 -25.29 9.37
N TRP A 6 -15.46 -25.69 8.73
CA TRP A 6 -15.65 -25.56 7.29
C TRP A 6 -16.02 -24.14 6.90
N ILE A 7 -15.49 -23.70 5.77
CA ILE A 7 -15.83 -22.39 5.20
C ILE A 7 -17.27 -22.47 4.64
N ASP A 8 -18.10 -21.57 5.10
CA ASP A 8 -19.43 -21.37 4.49
C ASP A 8 -19.28 -20.62 3.16
N TRP A 9 -19.26 -21.36 2.07
CA TRP A 9 -19.13 -20.83 0.71
C TRP A 9 -20.32 -19.95 0.29
N THR A 10 -21.45 -19.99 0.97
CA THR A 10 -22.58 -19.07 0.69
C THR A 10 -22.22 -17.62 1.03
N CYS A 11 -21.22 -17.42 1.89
CA CYS A 11 -20.70 -16.09 2.22
C CYS A 11 -20.01 -15.38 1.05
N VAL A 12 -19.62 -16.11 0.00
CA VAL A 12 -18.97 -15.50 -1.20
C VAL A 12 -19.91 -14.50 -1.86
N GLU A 13 -21.17 -14.85 -2.05
CA GLU A 13 -22.15 -13.94 -2.67
C GLU A 13 -22.44 -12.73 -1.79
N LYS A 14 -22.52 -12.91 -0.46
CA LYS A 14 -22.74 -11.82 0.49
C LYS A 14 -21.59 -10.84 0.54
N ASN A 15 -20.37 -11.33 0.33
CA ASN A 15 -19.13 -10.56 0.43
C ASN A 15 -18.44 -10.41 -0.93
N LYS A 16 -19.21 -10.34 -2.01
CA LYS A 16 -18.68 -10.31 -3.38
C LYS A 16 -17.64 -9.21 -3.57
N ASN A 17 -17.87 -8.01 -3.04
CA ASN A 17 -16.91 -6.89 -3.16
C ASN A 17 -15.59 -7.22 -2.47
N LEU A 18 -15.62 -7.82 -1.28
CA LEU A 18 -14.40 -8.24 -0.57
C LEU A 18 -13.65 -9.34 -1.35
N VAL A 19 -14.36 -10.26 -1.97
CA VAL A 19 -13.77 -11.32 -2.80
C VAL A 19 -13.08 -10.70 -4.02
N GLU A 20 -13.72 -9.75 -4.70
CA GLU A 20 -13.13 -9.06 -5.85
C GLU A 20 -11.93 -8.19 -5.45
N PHE A 21 -12.02 -7.45 -4.35
CA PHE A 21 -10.90 -6.72 -3.77
C PHE A 21 -9.71 -7.65 -3.50
N THR A 22 -9.96 -8.78 -2.85
CA THR A 22 -8.92 -9.77 -2.51
C THR A 22 -8.26 -10.35 -3.76
N LYS A 23 -9.05 -10.67 -4.81
CA LYS A 23 -8.50 -11.13 -6.10
C LYS A 23 -7.57 -10.09 -6.73
N LYS A 24 -7.97 -8.82 -6.72
CA LYS A 24 -7.16 -7.72 -7.28
C LYS A 24 -5.87 -7.50 -6.48
N ILE A 25 -5.91 -7.58 -5.14
CA ILE A 25 -4.70 -7.51 -4.30
C ILE A 25 -3.74 -8.68 -4.58
N ILE A 26 -4.28 -9.90 -4.74
CA ILE A 26 -3.46 -11.07 -5.11
C ILE A 26 -2.82 -10.84 -6.49
N GLN A 27 -3.58 -10.31 -7.45
CA GLN A 27 -3.07 -10.01 -8.79
C GLN A 27 -2.00 -8.91 -8.74
N LEU A 28 -2.21 -7.83 -7.97
CA LEU A 28 -1.22 -6.79 -7.73
C LEU A 28 0.10 -7.39 -7.23
N ARG A 29 0.03 -8.24 -6.21
CA ARG A 29 1.21 -8.92 -5.67
C ARG A 29 1.94 -9.75 -6.72
N LYS A 30 1.20 -10.50 -7.55
CA LYS A 30 1.79 -11.36 -8.60
C LYS A 30 2.44 -10.55 -9.73
N ASN A 31 1.88 -9.40 -10.05
CA ASN A 31 2.36 -8.55 -11.14
C ASN A 31 3.61 -7.74 -10.78
N HIS A 32 3.88 -7.56 -9.49
CA HIS A 32 4.95 -6.69 -9.00
C HIS A 32 5.99 -7.46 -8.19
N LYS A 33 7.21 -7.53 -8.75
CA LYS A 33 8.33 -8.28 -8.14
C LYS A 33 8.74 -7.75 -6.78
N VAL A 34 8.51 -6.47 -6.52
CA VAL A 34 8.80 -5.85 -5.22
C VAL A 34 8.05 -6.52 -4.07
N PHE A 35 6.89 -7.16 -4.32
CA PHE A 35 6.12 -7.93 -3.33
C PHE A 35 6.45 -9.42 -3.29
N CYS A 36 7.24 -9.93 -4.26
CA CYS A 36 7.55 -11.35 -4.41
C CYS A 36 9.07 -11.56 -4.39
N ARG A 37 9.71 -11.22 -3.28
CA ARG A 37 11.16 -11.32 -3.10
C ARG A 37 11.56 -12.72 -2.62
N GLU A 38 12.75 -13.18 -3.03
CA GLU A 38 13.35 -14.43 -2.57
C GLU A 38 14.00 -14.29 -1.18
N HIS A 39 14.35 -13.04 -0.78
CA HIS A 39 15.05 -12.73 0.45
C HIS A 39 14.31 -11.70 1.29
N PHE A 40 14.55 -11.70 2.59
CA PHE A 40 14.05 -10.67 3.50
C PHE A 40 14.63 -9.30 3.18
N PHE A 41 13.89 -8.24 3.49
CA PHE A 41 14.39 -6.87 3.38
C PHE A 41 15.67 -6.68 4.20
N GLY A 42 16.64 -5.94 3.61
CA GLY A 42 17.93 -5.70 4.25
C GLY A 42 18.97 -6.79 4.05
N TYR A 43 18.69 -7.82 3.26
CA TYR A 43 19.69 -8.85 2.92
C TYR A 43 20.75 -8.32 1.92
N SER A 44 20.44 -7.29 1.15
CA SER A 44 21.40 -6.69 0.21
C SER A 44 22.44 -5.85 0.93
N THR A 45 23.68 -5.94 0.50
CA THR A 45 24.82 -5.18 1.04
C THR A 45 24.75 -3.67 0.75
N ASP A 46 23.86 -3.23 -0.14
CA ASP A 46 23.71 -1.82 -0.56
C ASP A 46 22.56 -1.08 0.15
N THR A 47 22.24 -1.52 1.37
CA THR A 47 21.06 -1.07 2.12
C THR A 47 21.16 0.34 2.71
N VAL A 48 22.36 0.91 2.81
CA VAL A 48 22.56 2.19 3.51
C VAL A 48 22.19 3.38 2.61
N SER A 49 22.58 3.34 1.35
CA SER A 49 22.32 4.44 0.40
C SER A 49 20.98 4.34 -0.33
N ASN A 50 20.44 3.11 -0.46
CA ASN A 50 19.20 2.83 -1.17
C ASN A 50 18.40 1.70 -0.51
N PRO A 51 17.77 1.95 0.65
CA PRO A 51 17.07 0.91 1.40
C PRO A 51 15.91 0.34 0.61
N GLU A 52 15.74 -0.98 0.66
CA GLU A 52 14.65 -1.70 -0.02
C GLU A 52 13.28 -1.35 0.58
N ILE A 53 13.24 -1.06 1.87
CA ILE A 53 12.06 -0.57 2.60
C ILE A 53 12.45 0.63 3.45
N THR A 54 11.60 1.64 3.46
CA THR A 54 11.77 2.84 4.29
C THR A 54 10.45 3.12 5.00
N TRP A 55 10.51 3.28 6.32
CA TRP A 55 9.36 3.56 7.17
C TRP A 55 9.23 5.05 7.44
N PHE A 56 8.01 5.58 7.40
CA PHE A 56 7.71 6.99 7.56
C PHE A 56 6.64 7.23 8.62
N ASP A 57 6.75 8.36 9.32
CA ASP A 57 5.64 8.93 10.09
C ASP A 57 4.65 9.66 9.16
N SER A 58 3.55 10.16 9.71
CA SER A 58 2.53 10.90 8.96
C SER A 58 3.03 12.23 8.36
N ASN A 59 4.13 12.79 8.88
CA ASN A 59 4.77 14.00 8.38
C ASN A 59 5.81 13.72 7.29
N GLY A 60 5.98 12.46 6.87
CA GLY A 60 6.95 12.04 5.87
C GLY A 60 8.39 12.00 6.36
N LYS A 61 8.61 12.02 7.66
CA LYS A 61 9.93 11.81 8.28
C LYS A 61 10.18 10.32 8.50
N LEU A 62 11.43 9.93 8.64
CA LEU A 62 11.77 8.55 9.03
C LEU A 62 11.12 8.20 10.36
N LEU A 63 10.49 7.04 10.41
CA LEU A 63 9.76 6.57 11.59
C LEU A 63 10.73 6.28 12.75
N GLU A 64 10.48 6.91 13.88
CA GLU A 64 11.08 6.56 15.16
C GLU A 64 10.10 5.65 15.91
N TRP A 65 10.45 4.37 16.07
CA TRP A 65 9.57 3.36 16.65
C TRP A 65 9.13 3.65 18.09
N SER A 66 9.92 4.42 18.85
CA SER A 66 9.55 4.89 20.19
C SER A 66 8.36 5.86 20.17
N ASN A 67 8.13 6.54 19.04
CA ASN A 67 7.06 7.52 18.83
C ASN A 67 5.96 6.97 17.92
N ALA A 68 5.90 5.65 17.70
CA ALA A 68 4.89 5.03 16.89
C ALA A 68 3.48 5.33 17.43
N ASN A 69 2.59 5.71 16.54
CA ASN A 69 1.20 5.99 16.80
C ASN A 69 0.30 5.02 15.99
N ARG A 70 -0.94 5.37 15.76
CA ARG A 70 -1.87 4.55 14.97
C ARG A 70 -1.74 4.71 13.46
N PHE A 71 -0.72 5.43 12.99
CA PHE A 71 -0.36 5.54 11.58
C PHE A 71 0.86 4.70 11.28
N LEU A 72 0.86 4.05 10.13
CA LEU A 72 2.02 3.34 9.59
C LEU A 72 2.13 3.62 8.10
N GLY A 73 3.29 4.16 7.69
CA GLY A 73 3.60 4.38 6.27
C GLY A 73 4.94 3.77 5.91
N PHE A 74 5.05 3.14 4.73
CA PHE A 74 6.32 2.65 4.24
C PHE A 74 6.40 2.70 2.72
N ARG A 75 7.62 2.93 2.22
CA ARG A 75 7.95 2.83 0.80
C ARG A 75 8.75 1.56 0.55
N LEU A 76 8.30 0.77 -0.41
CA LEU A 76 9.07 -0.29 -1.02
C LEU A 76 9.77 0.28 -2.25
N ASN A 77 11.09 0.13 -2.28
CA ASN A 77 11.90 0.58 -3.41
C ASN A 77 11.92 -0.51 -4.47
N GLY A 78 11.40 -0.21 -5.64
CA GLY A 78 11.40 -1.12 -6.79
C GLY A 78 12.76 -1.31 -7.42
N GLN A 79 13.73 -0.44 -7.07
CA GLN A 79 15.08 -0.44 -7.63
C GLN A 79 15.06 -0.39 -9.17
N LYS A 80 15.70 -1.37 -9.83
CA LYS A 80 15.73 -1.48 -11.31
C LYS A 80 14.74 -2.51 -11.85
N VAL A 81 14.03 -3.20 -10.97
CA VAL A 81 13.19 -4.36 -11.34
C VAL A 81 11.69 -4.06 -11.33
N ASP A 82 11.28 -2.99 -10.64
CA ASP A 82 9.88 -2.61 -10.48
C ASP A 82 9.75 -1.10 -10.22
N ASN A 83 8.51 -0.62 -10.08
CA ASN A 83 8.20 0.71 -9.57
C ASN A 83 8.32 0.76 -8.04
N ASP A 84 8.44 1.98 -7.48
CA ASP A 84 8.32 2.15 -6.05
C ASP A 84 6.85 2.11 -5.65
N PHE A 85 6.59 1.56 -4.47
CA PHE A 85 5.27 1.56 -3.85
C PHE A 85 5.32 2.32 -2.53
N TYR A 86 4.28 3.07 -2.25
CA TYR A 86 4.04 3.65 -0.93
C TYR A 86 2.72 3.10 -0.40
N ILE A 87 2.78 2.50 0.79
CA ILE A 87 1.63 1.92 1.46
C ILE A 87 1.50 2.62 2.79
N ALA A 88 0.30 3.12 3.10
CA ALA A 88 0.04 3.78 4.36
C ALA A 88 -1.31 3.34 4.92
N THR A 89 -1.36 3.20 6.25
CA THR A 89 -2.55 2.81 7.00
C THR A 89 -2.78 3.79 8.14
N ASN A 90 -4.00 4.30 8.24
CA ASN A 90 -4.48 5.14 9.33
C ASN A 90 -5.45 4.34 10.21
N MET A 91 -5.02 3.92 11.38
CA MET A 91 -5.84 3.23 12.38
C MET A 91 -6.34 4.18 13.47
N ASP A 92 -6.21 5.51 13.27
CA ASP A 92 -6.76 6.51 14.17
C ASP A 92 -8.26 6.73 13.93
N LEU A 93 -8.91 7.43 14.86
CA LEU A 93 -10.32 7.80 14.77
C LEU A 93 -10.56 9.08 13.92
N TYR A 94 -9.49 9.71 13.44
CA TYR A 94 -9.53 10.95 12.68
C TYR A 94 -8.82 10.78 11.34
N ASP A 95 -9.28 11.53 10.35
CA ASP A 95 -8.61 11.63 9.06
C ASP A 95 -7.24 12.29 9.22
N LEU A 96 -6.25 11.78 8.51
CA LEU A 96 -4.89 12.30 8.53
C LEU A 96 -4.51 12.87 7.17
N THR A 97 -3.97 14.08 7.16
CA THR A 97 -3.25 14.59 5.99
C THR A 97 -1.80 14.14 6.11
N ILE A 98 -1.44 13.13 5.33
CA ILE A 98 -0.09 12.58 5.33
C ILE A 98 0.80 13.25 4.29
N THR A 99 2.11 13.33 4.56
CA THR A 99 3.12 13.78 3.62
C THR A 99 3.68 12.59 2.86
N LEU A 100 3.59 12.64 1.53
CA LEU A 100 4.11 11.57 0.66
C LEU A 100 5.64 11.65 0.54
N PRO A 101 6.33 10.50 0.50
CA PRO A 101 7.77 10.48 0.26
C PRO A 101 8.10 11.10 -1.10
N PRO A 102 9.18 11.89 -1.19
CA PRO A 102 9.60 12.48 -2.46
C PRO A 102 10.05 11.38 -3.43
N LEU A 103 9.71 11.58 -4.71
CA LEU A 103 10.16 10.75 -5.82
C LEU A 103 11.34 11.42 -6.52
N THR A 104 12.20 10.62 -7.16
CA THR A 104 13.32 11.09 -7.97
C THR A 104 12.92 11.24 -9.44
N GLY A 105 13.52 12.22 -10.11
CA GLY A 105 13.28 12.46 -11.54
C GLY A 105 11.88 12.99 -11.83
N SER A 106 11.27 12.52 -12.91
CA SER A 106 9.95 12.92 -13.38
C SER A 106 8.80 12.03 -12.89
N LYS A 107 9.10 11.07 -11.99
CA LYS A 107 8.11 10.13 -11.46
C LYS A 107 7.02 10.86 -10.67
N LYS A 108 5.82 10.29 -10.71
CA LYS A 108 4.64 10.77 -9.98
C LYS A 108 3.95 9.63 -9.26
N TRP A 109 3.25 9.96 -8.18
CA TRP A 109 2.41 9.02 -7.45
C TRP A 109 1.06 8.83 -8.14
N TYR A 110 0.66 7.58 -8.27
CA TYR A 110 -0.65 7.15 -8.76
C TYR A 110 -1.31 6.26 -7.69
N ARG A 111 -2.61 6.43 -7.48
CA ARG A 111 -3.40 5.58 -6.60
C ARG A 111 -3.71 4.25 -7.29
N ILE A 112 -3.47 3.15 -6.60
CA ILE A 112 -3.92 1.80 -6.96
C ILE A 112 -5.14 1.44 -6.14
N ALA A 113 -5.05 1.60 -4.82
CA ALA A 113 -6.12 1.26 -3.91
C ALA A 113 -6.25 2.31 -2.81
N ASP A 114 -7.47 2.49 -2.33
CA ASP A 114 -7.80 3.21 -1.11
C ASP A 114 -9.07 2.58 -0.52
N THR A 115 -8.94 1.98 0.64
CA THR A 115 -10.03 1.24 1.28
C THR A 115 -11.12 2.12 1.88
N SER A 116 -11.00 3.45 1.77
CA SER A 116 -12.07 4.38 2.13
C SER A 116 -13.12 4.53 1.03
N PHE A 117 -12.80 4.13 -0.20
CA PHE A 117 -13.74 4.11 -1.31
C PHE A 117 -14.60 2.84 -1.30
N GLU A 118 -15.78 2.96 -1.90
CA GLU A 118 -16.59 1.78 -2.18
C GLU A 118 -16.12 1.05 -3.44
N SER A 119 -16.42 -0.26 -3.52
CA SER A 119 -16.16 -1.03 -4.74
C SER A 119 -17.01 -0.48 -5.91
N PRO A 120 -16.41 -0.34 -7.13
CA PRO A 120 -15.11 -0.87 -7.55
C PRO A 120 -13.93 0.11 -7.44
N GLU A 121 -14.14 1.32 -6.88
CA GLU A 121 -13.12 2.38 -6.78
C GLU A 121 -12.12 2.14 -5.65
N ASP A 122 -12.42 1.24 -4.72
CA ASP A 122 -11.56 0.81 -3.60
C ASP A 122 -10.23 0.23 -4.06
N ILE A 123 -10.22 -0.44 -5.23
CA ILE A 123 -9.01 -0.95 -5.90
C ILE A 123 -9.17 -0.93 -7.42
N LEU A 124 -8.29 -0.22 -8.08
CA LEU A 124 -8.31 -0.05 -9.52
C LEU A 124 -7.68 -1.25 -10.25
N GLU A 125 -8.10 -1.44 -11.49
CA GLU A 125 -7.49 -2.44 -12.36
C GLU A 125 -6.08 -2.02 -12.78
N SER A 126 -5.22 -2.99 -13.04
CA SER A 126 -3.87 -2.75 -13.57
C SER A 126 -3.94 -1.94 -14.88
N GLY A 127 -3.14 -0.88 -14.93
CA GLY A 127 -3.12 0.06 -16.05
C GLY A 127 -4.15 1.20 -15.97
N LYS A 128 -5.03 1.19 -14.94
CA LYS A 128 -6.02 2.24 -14.68
C LYS A 128 -5.74 3.03 -13.40
N GLU A 129 -4.49 3.01 -12.94
CA GLU A 129 -4.08 3.73 -11.75
C GLU A 129 -4.27 5.24 -11.94
N GLU A 130 -4.81 5.88 -10.93
CA GLU A 130 -5.19 7.28 -10.97
C GLU A 130 -4.03 8.19 -10.55
N LEU A 131 -3.65 9.13 -11.43
CA LEU A 131 -2.67 10.15 -11.11
C LEU A 131 -3.17 11.02 -9.96
N LEU A 132 -2.39 11.14 -8.89
CA LEU A 132 -2.72 12.05 -7.81
C LEU A 132 -2.60 13.50 -8.27
N ASN A 133 -3.63 14.31 -7.99
CA ASN A 133 -3.63 15.75 -8.24
C ASN A 133 -2.60 16.47 -7.35
N GLU A 134 -2.48 16.05 -6.09
CA GLU A 134 -1.50 16.53 -5.11
C GLU A 134 -0.41 15.45 -4.91
N GLN A 135 0.83 15.80 -5.26
CA GLN A 135 1.96 14.87 -5.24
C GLN A 135 2.74 14.88 -3.93
N LYS A 136 2.45 15.80 -3.02
CA LYS A 136 3.16 15.97 -1.75
C LYS A 136 2.36 15.51 -0.56
N ARG A 137 1.03 15.49 -0.67
CA ARG A 137 0.12 15.18 0.44
C ARG A 137 -1.00 14.28 -0.02
N TYR A 138 -1.53 13.51 0.91
CA TYR A 138 -2.71 12.68 0.70
C TYR A 138 -3.59 12.72 1.95
N VAL A 139 -4.90 12.82 1.78
CA VAL A 139 -5.85 12.71 2.90
C VAL A 139 -6.19 11.23 3.06
N LEU A 140 -5.74 10.64 4.15
CA LEU A 140 -5.97 9.24 4.49
C LEU A 140 -7.08 9.17 5.55
N ILE A 141 -8.21 8.64 5.16
CA ILE A 141 -9.42 8.58 5.98
C ILE A 141 -9.19 7.68 7.20
N SER A 142 -9.88 7.96 8.29
CA SER A 142 -9.90 7.13 9.50
C SER A 142 -10.21 5.67 9.18
N GLY A 143 -9.44 4.74 9.74
CA GLY A 143 -9.63 3.29 9.56
C GLY A 143 -9.34 2.78 8.14
N SER A 144 -8.62 3.55 7.31
CA SER A 144 -8.35 3.17 5.92
C SER A 144 -6.87 2.94 5.62
N SER A 145 -6.63 2.36 4.44
CA SER A 145 -5.30 2.12 3.89
C SER A 145 -5.24 2.56 2.43
N VAL A 146 -4.10 3.09 2.01
CA VAL A 146 -3.82 3.50 0.63
C VAL A 146 -2.62 2.75 0.07
N ILE A 147 -2.68 2.40 -1.23
CA ILE A 147 -1.55 1.88 -1.99
C ILE A 147 -1.31 2.79 -3.18
N LEU A 148 -0.12 3.38 -3.23
CA LEU A 148 0.35 4.22 -4.32
C LEU A 148 1.50 3.55 -5.06
N ILE A 149 1.60 3.82 -6.36
CA ILE A 149 2.70 3.39 -7.23
C ILE A 149 3.37 4.60 -7.87
N SER A 150 4.70 4.57 -8.01
CA SER A 150 5.44 5.60 -8.74
C SER A 150 5.55 5.25 -10.23
N LYS A 151 5.19 6.14 -11.09
CA LYS A 151 5.38 5.99 -12.55
C LYS A 151 5.98 7.24 -13.16
#